data_8f0ac7dc4377c6139f3683f9f8c72121
#
_entry.id   8f0ac7dc4377c6139f3683f9f8c72121
#
_cell.length_a   1.000
_cell.length_b   1.000
_cell.length_c   1.000
_cell.angle_alpha   90.00
_cell.angle_beta   90.00
_cell.angle_gamma   90.00
#
_symmetry.space_group_name_H-M   'P 1'
#
loop_
_entity.id
_entity.type
_entity.pdbx_description
1 polymer ?
#
loop_
_entity_poly.entity_id
_entity_poly.type
_entity_poly.pdbx_seq_one_letter_code
_entity_poly.pdbx_strand_id
1 'polypeptide(L)'
;MKRRDFIRSSVATTLALSTLPSQIASARGPIERSGPSRLRVGLAAYSLRDYFSFKKGKDQTPANDGQQIDMVGFLDYCVQQNVEAAELTSYFFKPNADDEYFLNLKRQAYIRGVTISGTAIGNNFTIGKGDKLDVEVDQAIKWIDRAAILGAPHIRFFAGKGREIQNNPGRLDEACDALNHCAKHAAKNGIFLGVENHGNLTPEQMLAIMERANSPWIGINLDTGNFVSDDPYGDLEKCIDYAVNVQVKVSMKAPNGKKYPADLKRIGKILKSANYQGFVILEHEDDEPYAQIPKSLKVLRESLA
;
A
#
# COMPACT_ATOMS: atom_id res chain seq x y z
N MET A 1 0.30 22.94 59.50
CA MET A 1 0.61 21.54 59.10
C MET A 1 1.83 21.56 58.20
N LYS A 2 2.89 20.91 58.64
CA LYS A 2 4.25 21.06 58.07
C LYS A 2 4.45 20.07 56.91
N ARG A 3 5.08 20.54 55.85
CA ARG A 3 5.42 19.89 54.57
C ARG A 3 6.34 18.64 54.66
N ARG A 4 6.37 17.92 55.78
CA ARG A 4 7.39 16.90 56.07
C ARG A 4 6.87 15.46 56.25
N ASP A 5 5.57 15.19 56.11
CA ASP A 5 5.01 13.86 56.40
C ASP A 5 4.58 13.04 55.15
N PHE A 6 5.06 13.44 53.95
CA PHE A 6 4.72 12.75 52.72
C PHE A 6 5.82 11.78 52.19
N ILE A 7 6.87 11.58 52.91
CA ILE A 7 7.98 10.72 52.51
C ILE A 7 8.22 9.67 53.60
N ARG A 8 7.32 8.70 53.76
CA ARG A 8 7.59 7.40 54.39
C ARG A 8 6.43 6.45 54.12
N SER A 9 6.31 5.96 52.88
CA SER A 9 5.71 4.68 52.55
C SER A 9 6.46 4.12 51.36
N SER A 10 7.65 3.62 51.62
CA SER A 10 8.42 2.84 50.67
C SER A 10 7.77 1.47 50.61
N VAL A 11 6.81 1.28 49.70
CA VAL A 11 6.39 -0.04 49.27
C VAL A 11 7.47 -0.54 48.31
N ALA A 12 8.18 -1.57 48.74
CA ALA A 12 9.10 -2.31 47.88
C ALA A 12 8.29 -2.99 46.79
N THR A 13 8.13 -2.33 45.65
CA THR A 13 7.62 -2.96 44.44
C THR A 13 8.77 -3.71 43.80
N THR A 14 8.80 -5.02 44.00
CA THR A 14 9.68 -5.93 43.29
C THR A 14 9.38 -5.77 41.80
N LEU A 15 10.28 -5.11 41.06
CA LEU A 15 10.25 -5.15 39.60
C LEU A 15 10.51 -6.60 39.17
N ALA A 16 9.45 -7.34 38.90
CA ALA A 16 9.55 -8.51 38.06
C ALA A 16 9.93 -8.01 36.65
N LEU A 17 11.21 -8.05 36.31
CA LEU A 17 11.61 -8.03 34.91
C LEU A 17 10.98 -9.25 34.25
N SER A 18 9.79 -9.09 33.68
CA SER A 18 9.27 -10.01 32.69
C SER A 18 10.23 -9.90 31.50
N THR A 19 11.14 -10.83 31.37
CA THR A 19 11.81 -11.11 30.11
C THR A 19 10.72 -11.46 29.13
N LEU A 20 10.31 -10.48 28.31
CA LEU A 20 9.51 -10.75 27.12
C LEU A 20 10.33 -11.76 26.32
N PRO A 21 9.75 -12.94 26.00
CA PRO A 21 10.43 -13.86 25.12
C PRO A 21 10.69 -13.08 23.82
N SER A 22 11.96 -13.05 23.37
CA SER A 22 12.28 -12.66 22.01
C SER A 22 11.46 -13.59 21.13
N GLN A 23 10.36 -13.10 20.57
CA GLN A 23 9.59 -13.85 19.59
C GLN A 23 10.55 -14.09 18.43
N ILE A 24 11.05 -15.30 18.34
CA ILE A 24 11.63 -15.83 17.12
C ILE A 24 10.57 -15.59 16.07
N ALA A 25 10.90 -14.78 15.06
CA ALA A 25 9.99 -14.46 13.98
C ALA A 25 9.58 -15.77 13.30
N SER A 26 8.44 -16.31 13.70
CA SER A 26 7.78 -17.39 12.97
C SER A 26 7.20 -16.79 11.69
N ALA A 27 7.05 -17.61 10.64
CA ALA A 27 6.34 -17.25 9.42
C ALA A 27 5.08 -16.44 9.78
N ARG A 28 4.86 -15.32 9.09
CA ARG A 28 3.78 -14.40 9.45
C ARG A 28 2.44 -15.05 9.16
N GLY A 29 1.66 -15.31 10.20
CA GLY A 29 0.25 -15.65 10.08
C GLY A 29 -0.61 -14.47 9.60
N PRO A 30 -1.90 -14.69 9.37
CA PRO A 30 -2.86 -13.64 9.11
C PRO A 30 -2.79 -12.50 10.13
N ILE A 31 -3.16 -11.29 9.71
CA ILE A 31 -3.19 -10.13 10.61
C ILE A 31 -4.40 -10.27 11.53
N GLU A 32 -4.16 -10.47 12.81
CA GLU A 32 -5.22 -10.48 13.80
C GLU A 32 -5.80 -9.07 13.98
N ARG A 33 -7.09 -8.93 13.77
CA ARG A 33 -7.84 -7.68 13.95
C ARG A 33 -8.90 -7.85 15.03
N SER A 34 -8.95 -6.91 15.95
CA SER A 34 -9.98 -6.88 17.00
C SER A 34 -11.12 -5.93 16.60
N GLY A 35 -12.36 -6.40 16.75
CA GLY A 35 -13.55 -5.59 16.48
C GLY A 35 -13.97 -5.57 15.00
N PRO A 36 -15.01 -4.77 14.67
CA PRO A 36 -15.57 -4.72 13.33
C PRO A 36 -14.64 -4.02 12.33
N SER A 37 -14.93 -4.19 11.06
CA SER A 37 -14.24 -3.48 9.97
C SER A 37 -14.28 -1.96 10.14
N ARG A 38 -13.19 -1.29 9.76
CA ARG A 38 -13.07 0.18 9.74
C ARG A 38 -12.50 0.60 8.40
N LEU A 39 -13.38 0.95 7.49
CA LEU A 39 -13.08 1.16 6.07
C LEU A 39 -13.03 2.67 5.79
N ARG A 40 -11.83 3.19 5.47
CA ARG A 40 -11.57 4.60 5.19
C ARG A 40 -11.29 4.78 3.70
N VAL A 41 -12.12 5.57 3.03
CA VAL A 41 -12.03 5.76 1.58
C VAL A 41 -10.93 6.76 1.23
N GLY A 42 -10.09 6.36 0.29
CA GLY A 42 -9.05 7.20 -0.29
C GLY A 42 -9.04 7.13 -1.83
N LEU A 43 -8.13 7.90 -2.43
CA LEU A 43 -7.92 7.95 -3.87
C LEU A 43 -6.43 7.80 -4.19
N ALA A 44 -6.10 6.96 -5.17
CA ALA A 44 -4.74 6.82 -5.69
C ALA A 44 -4.44 7.89 -6.74
N ALA A 45 -3.27 8.53 -6.65
CA ALA A 45 -2.78 9.45 -7.68
C ALA A 45 -2.72 8.78 -9.06
N TYR A 46 -2.52 7.48 -9.10
CA TYR A 46 -2.53 6.71 -10.35
C TYR A 46 -3.84 6.83 -11.14
N SER A 47 -4.94 7.14 -10.47
CA SER A 47 -6.24 7.40 -11.12
C SER A 47 -6.21 8.58 -12.11
N LEU A 48 -5.29 9.53 -11.92
CA LEU A 48 -5.10 10.70 -12.80
C LEU A 48 -3.76 10.63 -13.55
N ARG A 49 -3.20 9.44 -13.77
CA ARG A 49 -1.86 9.17 -14.28
C ARG A 49 -1.49 9.89 -15.57
N ASP A 50 -2.48 10.21 -16.40
CA ASP A 50 -2.25 10.83 -17.71
C ASP A 50 -2.44 12.36 -17.68
N TYR A 51 -2.69 12.93 -16.48
CA TYR A 51 -2.89 14.35 -16.25
C TYR A 51 -1.76 14.99 -15.43
N PHE A 52 -0.87 14.20 -14.83
CA PHE A 52 0.26 14.73 -14.10
C PHE A 52 1.30 15.38 -15.02
N SER A 53 1.97 16.42 -14.50
CA SER A 53 3.06 17.11 -15.19
C SER A 53 4.28 16.24 -15.41
N PHE A 54 4.44 15.19 -14.58
CA PHE A 54 5.59 14.29 -14.59
C PHE A 54 5.14 12.85 -14.55
N LYS A 55 5.90 11.97 -15.22
CA LYS A 55 5.72 10.52 -15.17
C LYS A 55 7.07 9.82 -15.21
N LYS A 56 7.40 9.11 -14.10
CA LYS A 56 8.65 8.35 -13.95
C LYS A 56 9.90 9.18 -14.24
N GLY A 57 9.95 10.40 -13.68
CA GLY A 57 11.09 11.31 -13.77
C GLY A 57 11.23 12.06 -15.10
N LYS A 58 10.20 12.04 -15.94
CA LYS A 58 10.16 12.78 -17.22
C LYS A 58 8.96 13.70 -17.25
N ASP A 59 9.08 14.79 -18.00
CA ASP A 59 7.95 15.65 -18.32
C ASP A 59 6.89 14.86 -19.09
N GLN A 60 5.63 15.11 -18.79
CA GLN A 60 4.48 14.53 -19.47
C GLN A 60 3.56 15.61 -19.99
N THR A 61 3.12 15.48 -21.25
CA THR A 61 2.01 16.27 -21.78
C THR A 61 0.70 15.65 -21.31
N PRO A 62 -0.20 16.42 -20.67
CA PRO A 62 -1.50 15.91 -20.23
C PRO A 62 -2.32 15.36 -21.40
N ALA A 63 -3.12 14.33 -21.11
CA ALA A 63 -3.90 13.60 -22.11
C ALA A 63 -4.99 14.45 -22.78
N ASN A 64 -5.52 15.50 -22.12
CA ASN A 64 -6.59 16.35 -22.62
C ASN A 64 -6.45 17.79 -22.09
N ASP A 65 -6.60 18.74 -22.98
CA ASP A 65 -7.01 20.15 -22.83
C ASP A 65 -6.68 20.89 -21.52
N GLY A 66 -5.42 20.89 -21.10
CA GLY A 66 -4.93 21.86 -20.13
C GLY A 66 -5.25 21.57 -18.67
N GLN A 67 -5.82 20.43 -18.32
CA GLN A 67 -6.00 20.00 -16.94
C GLN A 67 -4.75 19.34 -16.34
N GLN A 68 -3.61 20.00 -16.53
CA GLN A 68 -2.38 19.54 -15.92
C GLN A 68 -2.46 19.61 -14.40
N ILE A 69 -2.03 18.57 -13.71
CA ILE A 69 -2.07 18.46 -12.25
C ILE A 69 -0.69 18.11 -11.70
N ASP A 70 -0.35 18.65 -10.55
CA ASP A 70 0.77 18.20 -9.73
C ASP A 70 0.27 17.52 -8.44
N MET A 71 1.18 17.11 -7.55
CA MET A 71 0.77 16.42 -6.32
C MET A 71 0.00 17.31 -5.35
N VAL A 72 0.21 18.62 -5.35
CA VAL A 72 -0.57 19.54 -4.51
C VAL A 72 -1.98 19.70 -5.08
N GLY A 73 -2.09 19.87 -6.39
CA GLY A 73 -3.37 19.87 -7.09
C GLY A 73 -4.13 18.54 -6.94
N PHE A 74 -3.42 17.42 -6.87
CA PHE A 74 -4.06 16.12 -6.55
C PHE A 74 -4.63 16.09 -5.12
N LEU A 75 -3.94 16.66 -4.14
CA LEU A 75 -4.47 16.80 -2.78
C LEU A 75 -5.71 17.70 -2.76
N ASP A 76 -5.73 18.79 -3.54
CA ASP A 76 -6.92 19.64 -3.71
C ASP A 76 -8.08 18.87 -4.34
N TYR A 77 -7.78 18.03 -5.33
CA TYR A 77 -8.80 17.15 -5.93
C TYR A 77 -9.34 16.13 -4.92
N CYS A 78 -8.49 15.56 -4.06
CA CYS A 78 -8.93 14.67 -2.97
C CYS A 78 -9.91 15.38 -2.02
N VAL A 79 -9.65 16.64 -1.66
CA VAL A 79 -10.58 17.47 -0.86
C VAL A 79 -11.91 17.66 -1.60
N GLN A 80 -11.89 18.03 -2.88
CA GLN A 80 -13.09 18.21 -3.70
C GLN A 80 -13.93 16.93 -3.77
N GLN A 81 -13.26 15.76 -3.81
CA GLN A 81 -13.93 14.46 -3.83
C GLN A 81 -14.32 13.96 -2.43
N ASN A 82 -14.05 14.73 -1.38
CA ASN A 82 -14.34 14.38 0.01
C ASN A 82 -13.80 12.98 0.40
N VAL A 83 -12.58 12.65 -0.01
CA VAL A 83 -11.90 11.42 0.42
C VAL A 83 -11.03 11.69 1.64
N GLU A 84 -10.93 10.68 2.52
CA GLU A 84 -10.16 10.79 3.76
C GLU A 84 -8.65 10.66 3.54
N ALA A 85 -8.25 10.01 2.45
CA ALA A 85 -6.86 9.68 2.21
C ALA A 85 -6.45 9.81 0.74
N ALA A 86 -5.16 10.06 0.54
CA ALA A 86 -4.49 10.11 -0.75
C ALA A 86 -3.31 9.12 -0.76
N GLU A 87 -3.26 8.25 -1.77
CA GLU A 87 -2.07 7.46 -2.08
C GLU A 87 -1.24 8.21 -3.13
N LEU A 88 -0.04 8.66 -2.74
CA LEU A 88 0.81 9.50 -3.57
C LEU A 88 1.81 8.64 -4.35
N THR A 89 1.42 8.13 -5.51
CA THR A 89 2.26 7.26 -6.34
C THR A 89 3.55 7.97 -6.78
N SER A 90 4.71 7.37 -6.52
CA SER A 90 6.03 7.96 -6.75
C SER A 90 6.29 8.36 -8.21
N TYR A 91 5.57 7.76 -9.13
CA TYR A 91 5.74 8.01 -10.57
C TYR A 91 5.48 9.47 -10.97
N PHE A 92 4.71 10.19 -10.17
CA PHE A 92 4.22 11.53 -10.49
C PHE A 92 4.88 12.63 -9.67
N PHE A 93 5.87 12.31 -8.85
CA PHE A 93 6.68 13.33 -8.19
C PHE A 93 7.58 14.04 -9.22
N LYS A 94 7.87 15.31 -8.94
CA LYS A 94 8.78 16.08 -9.79
C LYS A 94 10.15 15.38 -9.93
N PRO A 95 10.84 15.48 -11.07
CA PRO A 95 12.21 15.02 -11.19
C PRO A 95 13.10 15.66 -10.10
N ASN A 96 14.06 14.89 -9.58
CA ASN A 96 14.99 15.35 -8.55
C ASN A 96 14.32 15.92 -7.28
N ALA A 97 13.13 15.38 -6.90
CA ALA A 97 12.48 15.74 -5.66
C ALA A 97 13.41 15.49 -4.46
N ASP A 98 13.60 16.52 -3.66
CA ASP A 98 14.41 16.54 -2.44
C ASP A 98 13.53 16.40 -1.18
N ASP A 99 14.16 16.38 -0.03
CA ASP A 99 13.48 16.24 1.26
C ASP A 99 12.51 17.40 1.53
N GLU A 100 12.86 18.63 1.11
CA GLU A 100 12.00 19.80 1.26
C GLU A 100 10.69 19.64 0.47
N TYR A 101 10.77 19.10 -0.73
CA TYR A 101 9.59 18.78 -1.52
C TYR A 101 8.66 17.78 -0.82
N PHE A 102 9.20 16.69 -0.26
CA PHE A 102 8.39 15.70 0.46
C PHE A 102 7.81 16.26 1.78
N LEU A 103 8.59 17.04 2.53
CA LEU A 103 8.10 17.73 3.73
C LEU A 103 6.99 18.72 3.39
N ASN A 104 7.09 19.45 2.27
CA ASN A 104 6.04 20.33 1.81
C ASN A 104 4.77 19.55 1.46
N LEU A 105 4.87 18.43 0.73
CA LEU A 105 3.69 17.59 0.44
C LEU A 105 3.02 17.09 1.72
N LYS A 106 3.79 16.62 2.69
CA LYS A 106 3.29 16.24 4.02
C LYS A 106 2.52 17.38 4.68
N ARG A 107 3.10 18.59 4.68
CA ARG A 107 2.45 19.79 5.21
C ARG A 107 1.17 20.13 4.43
N GLN A 108 1.20 20.07 3.10
CA GLN A 108 0.05 20.36 2.24
C GLN A 108 -1.11 19.37 2.48
N ALA A 109 -0.81 18.09 2.67
CA ALA A 109 -1.83 17.10 3.02
C ALA A 109 -2.44 17.39 4.40
N TYR A 110 -1.60 17.67 5.39
CA TYR A 110 -2.04 17.95 6.76
C TYR A 110 -3.00 19.14 6.86
N ILE A 111 -2.65 20.28 6.24
CA ILE A 111 -3.50 21.49 6.30
C ILE A 111 -4.82 21.36 5.52
N ARG A 112 -4.92 20.35 4.63
CA ARG A 112 -6.14 20.00 3.91
C ARG A 112 -6.99 18.93 4.62
N GLY A 113 -6.51 18.39 5.74
CA GLY A 113 -7.17 17.29 6.43
C GLY A 113 -7.16 15.98 5.65
N VAL A 114 -6.27 15.82 4.66
CA VAL A 114 -6.11 14.60 3.87
C VAL A 114 -4.98 13.77 4.46
N THR A 115 -5.25 12.51 4.80
CA THR A 115 -4.22 11.58 5.27
C THR A 115 -3.43 11.04 4.08
N ILE A 116 -2.09 11.08 4.12
CA ILE A 116 -1.27 10.31 3.17
C ILE A 116 -1.37 8.84 3.60
N SER A 117 -2.10 8.02 2.85
CA SER A 117 -2.27 6.58 3.16
C SER A 117 -1.04 5.77 2.82
N GLY A 118 -0.30 6.20 1.80
CA GLY A 118 0.88 5.50 1.32
C GLY A 118 1.49 6.14 0.09
N THR A 119 2.56 5.50 -0.39
CA THR A 119 3.15 5.76 -1.70
C THR A 119 3.35 4.43 -2.43
N ALA A 120 3.84 4.46 -3.67
CA ALA A 120 4.00 3.26 -4.48
C ALA A 120 5.24 3.38 -5.36
N ILE A 121 5.99 2.31 -5.53
CA ILE A 121 7.14 2.22 -6.42
C ILE A 121 7.00 1.10 -7.44
N GLY A 122 7.76 1.18 -8.53
CA GLY A 122 7.81 0.15 -9.58
C GLY A 122 9.13 -0.60 -9.54
N ASN A 123 9.26 -1.52 -8.59
CA ASN A 123 10.40 -2.41 -8.47
C ASN A 123 10.10 -3.82 -9.04
N ASN A 124 11.16 -4.61 -9.27
CA ASN A 124 11.03 -5.99 -9.70
C ASN A 124 12.13 -6.86 -9.06
N PHE A 125 11.76 -7.75 -8.15
CA PHE A 125 12.69 -8.61 -7.44
C PHE A 125 12.79 -10.04 -8.02
N THR A 126 12.03 -10.38 -9.07
CA THR A 126 12.10 -11.69 -9.74
C THR A 126 13.07 -11.72 -10.94
N ILE A 127 13.98 -10.75 -11.03
CA ILE A 127 14.95 -10.63 -12.14
C ILE A 127 16.20 -11.49 -11.97
N GLY A 128 16.41 -12.06 -10.79
CA GLY A 128 17.55 -12.91 -10.44
C GLY A 128 18.68 -12.18 -9.73
N LYS A 129 19.41 -12.93 -8.90
CA LYS A 129 20.56 -12.42 -8.14
C LYS A 129 21.59 -11.78 -9.05
N GLY A 130 22.27 -10.75 -8.55
CA GLY A 130 23.34 -10.00 -9.20
C GLY A 130 23.04 -8.50 -9.25
N ASP A 131 23.95 -7.74 -9.88
CA ASP A 131 23.99 -6.28 -9.87
C ASP A 131 22.65 -5.60 -10.16
N LYS A 132 21.83 -6.20 -11.04
CA LYS A 132 20.50 -5.63 -11.38
C LYS A 132 19.54 -5.69 -10.20
N LEU A 133 19.52 -6.82 -9.47
CA LEU A 133 18.69 -6.96 -8.27
C LEU A 133 19.19 -6.05 -7.15
N ASP A 134 20.51 -5.93 -7.00
CA ASP A 134 21.13 -5.07 -5.99
C ASP A 134 20.72 -3.59 -6.23
N VAL A 135 20.73 -3.13 -7.49
CA VAL A 135 20.26 -1.79 -7.86
C VAL A 135 18.77 -1.61 -7.52
N GLU A 136 17.91 -2.59 -7.80
CA GLU A 136 16.48 -2.55 -7.45
C GLU A 136 16.28 -2.43 -5.93
N VAL A 137 17.03 -3.19 -5.14
CA VAL A 137 16.99 -3.16 -3.68
C VAL A 137 17.46 -1.80 -3.14
N ASP A 138 18.58 -1.27 -3.64
CA ASP A 138 19.10 0.03 -3.24
C ASP A 138 18.11 1.17 -3.55
N GLN A 139 17.45 1.12 -4.70
CA GLN A 139 16.41 2.08 -5.05
C GLN A 139 15.19 1.95 -4.14
N ALA A 140 14.80 0.72 -3.82
CA ALA A 140 13.69 0.45 -2.90
C ALA A 140 13.98 1.02 -1.50
N ILE A 141 15.20 0.87 -0.97
CA ILE A 141 15.62 1.44 0.32
C ILE A 141 15.53 2.96 0.31
N LYS A 142 16.04 3.62 -0.75
CA LYS A 142 15.93 5.08 -0.89
C LYS A 142 14.47 5.55 -0.91
N TRP A 143 13.57 4.77 -1.49
CA TRP A 143 12.15 5.10 -1.49
C TRP A 143 11.48 4.87 -0.14
N ILE A 144 11.95 3.93 0.68
CA ILE A 144 11.50 3.79 2.08
C ILE A 144 11.87 5.06 2.87
N ASP A 145 13.08 5.60 2.71
CA ASP A 145 13.49 6.86 3.36
C ASP A 145 12.61 8.03 2.91
N ARG A 146 12.34 8.15 1.62
CA ARG A 146 11.43 9.18 1.10
C ARG A 146 10.00 9.03 1.61
N ALA A 147 9.51 7.78 1.74
CA ALA A 147 8.20 7.51 2.32
C ALA A 147 8.13 7.97 3.77
N ALA A 148 9.21 7.79 4.55
CA ALA A 148 9.31 8.28 5.94
C ALA A 148 9.23 9.81 6.00
N ILE A 149 9.99 10.51 5.17
CA ILE A 149 9.99 11.98 5.08
C ILE A 149 8.61 12.49 4.67
N LEU A 150 8.01 11.87 3.66
CA LEU A 150 6.65 12.17 3.18
C LEU A 150 5.60 11.92 4.28
N GLY A 151 5.89 11.07 5.26
CA GLY A 151 4.94 10.63 6.28
C GLY A 151 3.95 9.57 5.79
N ALA A 152 4.31 8.84 4.75
CA ALA A 152 3.54 7.71 4.25
C ALA A 152 3.79 6.48 5.13
N PRO A 153 2.77 5.93 5.83
CA PRO A 153 2.97 4.77 6.70
C PRO A 153 3.10 3.45 5.94
N HIS A 154 2.86 3.47 4.66
CA HIS A 154 2.83 2.32 3.77
C HIS A 154 3.50 2.67 2.44
N ILE A 155 4.21 1.71 1.86
CA ILE A 155 4.74 1.78 0.51
C ILE A 155 4.41 0.50 -0.25
N ARG A 156 3.78 0.63 -1.39
CA ARG A 156 3.48 -0.50 -2.25
C ARG A 156 4.72 -0.93 -3.03
N PHE A 157 5.00 -2.22 -2.97
CA PHE A 157 6.06 -2.91 -3.67
C PHE A 157 5.50 -3.92 -4.66
N PHE A 158 6.22 -4.21 -5.73
CA PHE A 158 6.04 -5.43 -6.49
C PHE A 158 7.02 -6.49 -6.00
N ALA A 159 6.58 -7.76 -5.84
CA ALA A 159 7.54 -8.86 -5.72
C ALA A 159 8.22 -9.11 -7.07
N GLY A 160 7.47 -8.96 -8.15
CA GLY A 160 7.91 -9.18 -9.51
C GLY A 160 6.81 -9.81 -10.37
N LYS A 161 7.18 -10.73 -11.25
CA LYS A 161 6.25 -11.32 -12.23
C LYS A 161 6.00 -12.80 -11.92
N GLY A 162 4.73 -13.19 -11.85
CA GLY A 162 4.32 -14.58 -11.62
C GLY A 162 4.90 -15.57 -12.64
N ARG A 163 5.04 -15.16 -13.91
CA ARG A 163 5.65 -15.96 -14.95
C ARG A 163 7.12 -16.26 -14.69
N GLU A 164 7.88 -15.30 -14.14
CA GLU A 164 9.29 -15.52 -13.81
C GLU A 164 9.44 -16.57 -12.72
N ILE A 165 8.53 -16.55 -11.73
CA ILE A 165 8.48 -17.55 -10.65
C ILE A 165 8.10 -18.91 -11.22
N GLN A 166 7.12 -18.99 -12.14
CA GLN A 166 6.72 -20.24 -12.78
C GLN A 166 7.87 -20.86 -13.59
N ASN A 167 8.62 -20.05 -14.33
CA ASN A 167 9.74 -20.50 -15.14
C ASN A 167 10.95 -20.90 -14.31
N ASN A 168 11.13 -20.29 -13.14
CA ASN A 168 12.21 -20.58 -12.19
C ASN A 168 11.71 -20.38 -10.76
N PRO A 169 11.29 -21.44 -10.07
CA PRO A 169 10.79 -21.36 -8.69
C PRO A 169 11.73 -20.68 -7.69
N GLY A 170 13.06 -20.76 -7.90
CA GLY A 170 14.05 -20.06 -7.08
C GLY A 170 13.92 -18.54 -7.09
N ARG A 171 13.24 -17.96 -8.08
CA ARG A 171 12.92 -16.52 -8.12
C ARG A 171 12.03 -16.06 -6.98
N LEU A 172 11.18 -16.95 -6.47
CA LEU A 172 10.34 -16.65 -5.30
C LEU A 172 11.22 -16.43 -4.06
N ASP A 173 12.17 -17.31 -3.81
CA ASP A 173 13.06 -17.20 -2.66
C ASP A 173 13.97 -15.95 -2.77
N GLU A 174 14.50 -15.67 -3.97
CA GLU A 174 15.30 -14.47 -4.24
C GLU A 174 14.49 -13.18 -3.99
N ALA A 175 13.23 -13.13 -4.45
CA ALA A 175 12.35 -12.00 -4.21
C ALA A 175 12.00 -11.83 -2.71
N CYS A 176 11.78 -12.93 -1.99
CA CYS A 176 11.55 -12.91 -0.56
C CYS A 176 12.77 -12.46 0.24
N ASP A 177 13.98 -12.87 -0.16
CA ASP A 177 15.22 -12.38 0.43
C ASP A 177 15.36 -10.85 0.29
N ALA A 178 15.08 -10.32 -0.92
CA ALA A 178 15.10 -8.88 -1.19
C ALA A 178 14.03 -8.13 -0.39
N LEU A 179 12.79 -8.65 -0.32
CA LEU A 179 11.71 -8.07 0.50
C LEU A 179 12.09 -8.05 1.98
N ASN A 180 12.63 -9.15 2.52
CA ASN A 180 13.06 -9.24 3.91
C ASN A 180 14.22 -8.28 4.22
N HIS A 181 15.13 -8.08 3.27
CA HIS A 181 16.18 -7.07 3.39
C HIS A 181 15.61 -5.66 3.48
N CYS A 182 14.74 -5.27 2.57
CA CYS A 182 14.05 -3.97 2.59
C CYS A 182 13.21 -3.79 3.86
N ALA A 183 12.55 -4.85 4.33
CA ALA A 183 11.69 -4.78 5.52
C ALA A 183 12.45 -4.49 6.82
N LYS A 184 13.72 -4.91 6.93
CA LYS A 184 14.57 -4.53 8.07
C LYS A 184 14.78 -3.01 8.13
N HIS A 185 14.90 -2.37 6.98
CA HIS A 185 15.03 -0.91 6.89
C HIS A 185 13.68 -0.22 7.12
N ALA A 186 12.61 -0.72 6.52
CA ALA A 186 11.25 -0.20 6.68
C ALA A 186 10.78 -0.26 8.14
N ALA A 187 11.10 -1.34 8.86
CA ALA A 187 10.78 -1.50 10.28
C ALA A 187 11.38 -0.38 11.16
N LYS A 188 12.62 0.04 10.87
CA LYS A 188 13.28 1.15 11.59
C LYS A 188 12.56 2.48 11.38
N ASN A 189 11.91 2.65 10.25
CA ASN A 189 11.17 3.84 9.87
C ASN A 189 9.65 3.74 10.17
N GLY A 190 9.17 2.59 10.70
CA GLY A 190 7.76 2.37 11.00
C GLY A 190 6.88 2.30 9.75
N ILE A 191 7.39 1.77 8.64
CA ILE A 191 6.73 1.73 7.33
C ILE A 191 6.37 0.29 6.95
N PHE A 192 5.13 0.07 6.54
CA PHE A 192 4.70 -1.20 5.95
C PHE A 192 5.10 -1.32 4.48
N LEU A 193 5.66 -2.46 4.11
CA LEU A 193 5.84 -2.88 2.73
C LEU A 193 4.59 -3.68 2.31
N GLY A 194 3.76 -3.09 1.47
CA GLY A 194 2.60 -3.77 0.90
C GLY A 194 2.95 -4.41 -0.43
N VAL A 195 3.06 -5.73 -0.48
CA VAL A 195 3.32 -6.45 -1.73
C VAL A 195 2.03 -6.55 -2.52
N GLU A 196 2.02 -5.99 -3.73
CA GLU A 196 0.83 -6.01 -4.58
C GLU A 196 0.73 -7.32 -5.38
N ASN A 197 -0.48 -7.84 -5.51
CA ASN A 197 -0.84 -8.93 -6.41
C ASN A 197 -0.81 -8.47 -7.88
N HIS A 198 0.34 -8.00 -8.32
CA HIS A 198 0.60 -7.46 -9.66
C HIS A 198 1.48 -8.42 -10.48
N GLY A 199 1.56 -8.22 -11.81
CA GLY A 199 2.42 -9.03 -12.66
C GLY A 199 1.95 -10.49 -12.83
N ASN A 200 0.63 -10.72 -12.74
CA ASN A 200 -0.01 -12.03 -12.81
C ASN A 200 0.47 -13.00 -11.71
N LEU A 201 0.77 -12.49 -10.52
CA LEU A 201 0.95 -13.33 -9.35
C LEU A 201 -0.36 -14.01 -8.99
N THR A 202 -0.32 -15.32 -8.76
CA THR A 202 -1.48 -16.08 -8.29
C THR A 202 -1.66 -15.89 -6.77
N PRO A 203 -2.85 -16.16 -6.21
CA PRO A 203 -3.05 -16.12 -4.76
C PRO A 203 -2.10 -17.09 -4.01
N GLU A 204 -1.81 -18.25 -4.59
CA GLU A 204 -0.87 -19.22 -4.02
C GLU A 204 0.56 -18.65 -3.96
N GLN A 205 0.98 -17.93 -5.00
CA GLN A 205 2.28 -17.23 -5.00
C GLN A 205 2.30 -16.10 -3.98
N MET A 206 1.21 -15.33 -3.86
CA MET A 206 1.10 -14.28 -2.84
C MET A 206 1.16 -14.85 -1.40
N LEU A 207 0.46 -15.94 -1.14
CA LEU A 207 0.50 -16.60 0.15
C LEU A 207 1.87 -17.22 0.44
N ALA A 208 2.52 -17.79 -0.57
CA ALA A 208 3.89 -18.29 -0.44
C ALA A 208 4.91 -17.16 -0.15
N ILE A 209 4.71 -15.94 -0.66
CA ILE A 209 5.50 -14.77 -0.29
C ILE A 209 5.24 -14.42 1.18
N MET A 210 4.00 -14.41 1.63
CA MET A 210 3.66 -14.10 3.03
C MET A 210 4.21 -15.13 4.00
N GLU A 211 4.21 -16.42 3.65
CA GLU A 211 4.79 -17.49 4.44
C GLU A 211 6.32 -17.32 4.62
N ARG A 212 7.02 -16.85 3.57
CA ARG A 212 8.47 -16.60 3.59
C ARG A 212 8.83 -15.22 4.13
N ALA A 213 7.86 -14.33 4.27
CA ALA A 213 8.08 -13.00 4.82
C ALA A 213 8.43 -13.11 6.31
N ASN A 214 9.63 -12.67 6.67
CA ASN A 214 10.16 -12.74 8.03
C ASN A 214 10.14 -11.37 8.70
N SER A 215 9.03 -10.63 8.56
CA SER A 215 8.88 -9.31 9.17
C SER A 215 7.42 -8.95 9.38
N PRO A 216 7.04 -8.42 10.55
CA PRO A 216 5.69 -7.90 10.77
C PRO A 216 5.39 -6.64 9.93
N TRP A 217 6.37 -6.07 9.28
CA TRP A 217 6.26 -4.89 8.43
C TRP A 217 6.05 -5.22 6.94
N ILE A 218 5.86 -6.50 6.58
CA ILE A 218 5.45 -6.93 5.24
C ILE A 218 3.97 -7.35 5.30
N GLY A 219 3.19 -7.01 4.31
CA GLY A 219 1.82 -7.46 4.12
C GLY A 219 1.42 -7.36 2.66
N ILE A 220 0.16 -7.62 2.36
CA ILE A 220 -0.36 -7.52 1.00
C ILE A 220 -0.95 -6.12 0.77
N ASN A 221 -0.57 -5.48 -0.32
CA ASN A 221 -1.34 -4.41 -0.95
C ASN A 221 -2.32 -5.10 -1.90
N LEU A 222 -3.54 -5.33 -1.44
CA LEU A 222 -4.51 -6.13 -2.18
C LEU A 222 -5.23 -5.26 -3.22
N ASP A 223 -4.87 -5.44 -4.49
CA ASP A 223 -5.55 -4.81 -5.62
C ASP A 223 -6.68 -5.72 -6.11
N THR A 224 -7.90 -5.22 -6.09
CA THR A 224 -9.09 -6.00 -6.37
C THR A 224 -9.27 -6.37 -7.84
N GLY A 225 -8.56 -5.71 -8.75
CA GLY A 225 -8.65 -5.94 -10.20
C GLY A 225 -7.50 -6.74 -10.82
N ASN A 226 -6.50 -7.13 -10.02
CA ASN A 226 -5.26 -7.71 -10.55
C ASN A 226 -5.21 -9.24 -10.55
N PHE A 227 -6.10 -9.95 -9.86
CA PHE A 227 -6.23 -11.38 -10.03
C PHE A 227 -6.97 -11.70 -11.34
N VAL A 228 -6.31 -12.47 -12.21
CA VAL A 228 -6.85 -12.91 -13.51
C VAL A 228 -7.05 -14.41 -13.42
N SER A 229 -8.23 -14.82 -12.94
CA SER A 229 -8.61 -16.20 -12.72
C SER A 229 -10.10 -16.41 -12.98
N ASP A 230 -10.58 -17.65 -12.88
CA ASP A 230 -12.00 -17.98 -13.02
C ASP A 230 -12.84 -17.54 -11.81
N ASP A 231 -12.22 -17.38 -10.63
CA ASP A 231 -12.85 -16.84 -9.40
C ASP A 231 -11.96 -15.79 -8.71
N PRO A 232 -11.83 -14.59 -9.30
CA PRO A 232 -10.96 -13.56 -8.73
C PRO A 232 -11.44 -13.04 -7.34
N TYR A 233 -12.73 -13.15 -7.04
CA TYR A 233 -13.23 -12.77 -5.71
C TYR A 233 -12.85 -13.80 -4.64
N GLY A 234 -12.90 -15.09 -4.94
CA GLY A 234 -12.37 -16.13 -4.07
C GLY A 234 -10.86 -15.99 -3.84
N ASP A 235 -10.13 -15.49 -4.84
CA ASP A 235 -8.71 -15.19 -4.71
C ASP A 235 -8.45 -13.98 -3.79
N LEU A 236 -9.33 -12.96 -3.83
CA LEU A 236 -9.30 -11.87 -2.85
C LEU A 236 -9.56 -12.38 -1.43
N GLU A 237 -10.57 -13.27 -1.26
CA GLU A 237 -10.89 -13.87 0.04
C GLU A 237 -9.72 -14.65 0.65
N LYS A 238 -8.92 -15.37 -0.17
CA LYS A 238 -7.70 -16.05 0.29
C LYS A 238 -6.62 -15.10 0.83
N CYS A 239 -6.54 -13.89 0.27
CA CYS A 239 -5.42 -12.97 0.51
C CYS A 239 -5.75 -11.85 1.51
N ILE A 240 -7.03 -11.54 1.76
CA ILE A 240 -7.45 -10.35 2.51
C ILE A 240 -6.93 -10.32 3.95
N ASP A 241 -6.76 -11.46 4.59
CA ASP A 241 -6.28 -11.54 5.97
C ASP A 241 -4.82 -11.08 6.15
N TYR A 242 -4.08 -10.97 5.04
CA TYR A 242 -2.72 -10.43 5.01
C TYR A 242 -2.64 -8.98 4.53
N ALA A 243 -3.78 -8.37 4.18
CA ALA A 243 -3.80 -7.04 3.57
C ALA A 243 -3.46 -5.94 4.58
N VAL A 244 -2.51 -5.07 4.23
CA VAL A 244 -2.16 -3.84 4.95
C VAL A 244 -2.69 -2.60 4.24
N ASN A 245 -3.03 -2.73 2.97
CA ASN A 245 -3.72 -1.74 2.15
C ASN A 245 -4.59 -2.44 1.12
N VAL A 246 -5.68 -1.80 0.70
CA VAL A 246 -6.55 -2.31 -0.37
C VAL A 246 -6.71 -1.25 -1.44
N GLN A 247 -6.37 -1.62 -2.68
CA GLN A 247 -6.67 -0.82 -3.87
C GLN A 247 -7.89 -1.39 -4.58
N VAL A 248 -8.86 -0.56 -4.87
CA VAL A 248 -10.12 -0.96 -5.51
C VAL A 248 -10.17 -0.44 -6.93
N LYS A 249 -10.24 -1.38 -7.89
CA LYS A 249 -10.51 -1.08 -9.29
C LYS A 249 -11.99 -1.21 -9.59
N VAL A 250 -12.46 -0.36 -10.50
CA VAL A 250 -13.86 -0.37 -10.96
C VAL A 250 -14.10 -1.40 -12.08
N SER A 251 -13.04 -1.95 -12.62
CA SER A 251 -13.08 -3.00 -13.63
C SER A 251 -12.11 -4.13 -13.30
N MET A 252 -12.43 -5.33 -13.71
CA MET A 252 -11.64 -6.55 -13.58
C MET A 252 -11.34 -7.13 -14.95
N LYS A 253 -10.41 -8.09 -15.03
CA LYS A 253 -10.08 -8.79 -16.26
C LYS A 253 -10.39 -10.28 -16.13
N ALA A 254 -11.10 -10.82 -17.10
CA ALA A 254 -11.25 -12.26 -17.26
C ALA A 254 -9.96 -12.90 -17.82
N PRO A 255 -9.77 -14.24 -17.70
CA PRO A 255 -8.60 -14.94 -18.24
C PRO A 255 -8.34 -14.71 -19.73
N ASN A 256 -9.39 -14.46 -20.52
CA ASN A 256 -9.29 -14.11 -21.94
C ASN A 256 -8.91 -12.63 -22.20
N GLY A 257 -8.60 -11.86 -21.14
CA GLY A 257 -8.22 -10.45 -21.22
C GLY A 257 -9.38 -9.46 -21.34
N LYS A 258 -10.63 -9.93 -21.45
CA LYS A 258 -11.81 -9.05 -21.54
C LYS A 258 -12.06 -8.35 -20.20
N LYS A 259 -12.16 -7.02 -20.21
CA LYS A 259 -12.57 -6.23 -19.05
C LYS A 259 -14.09 -6.35 -18.80
N TYR A 260 -14.46 -6.34 -17.53
CA TYR A 260 -15.84 -6.29 -17.07
C TYR A 260 -15.95 -5.46 -15.78
N PRO A 261 -17.12 -4.87 -15.48
CA PRO A 261 -17.30 -4.08 -14.26
C PRO A 261 -17.07 -4.92 -12.99
N ALA A 262 -16.37 -4.35 -12.01
CA ALA A 262 -16.19 -4.97 -10.70
C ALA A 262 -17.51 -4.88 -9.88
N ASP A 263 -17.82 -5.94 -9.14
CA ASP A 263 -18.90 -5.93 -8.15
C ASP A 263 -18.38 -5.33 -6.83
N LEU A 264 -18.48 -4.00 -6.70
CA LEU A 264 -18.02 -3.27 -5.52
C LEU A 264 -18.77 -3.68 -4.25
N LYS A 265 -20.03 -4.14 -4.36
CA LYS A 265 -20.79 -4.64 -3.21
C LYS A 265 -20.20 -5.96 -2.69
N ARG A 266 -19.79 -6.86 -3.61
CA ARG A 266 -19.11 -8.11 -3.25
C ARG A 266 -17.75 -7.82 -2.60
N ILE A 267 -16.98 -6.88 -3.15
CA ILE A 267 -15.72 -6.41 -2.55
C ILE A 267 -15.97 -5.88 -1.13
N GLY A 268 -16.96 -5.01 -0.94
CA GLY A 268 -17.33 -4.49 0.38
C GLY A 268 -17.68 -5.60 1.39
N LYS A 269 -18.39 -6.65 0.95
CA LYS A 269 -18.69 -7.82 1.79
C LYS A 269 -17.42 -8.59 2.18
N ILE A 270 -16.50 -8.82 1.25
CA ILE A 270 -15.21 -9.48 1.51
C ILE A 270 -14.44 -8.73 2.60
N LEU A 271 -14.30 -7.40 2.45
CA LEU A 271 -13.59 -6.56 3.41
C LEU A 271 -14.24 -6.61 4.81
N LYS A 272 -15.57 -6.57 4.88
CA LYS A 272 -16.31 -6.63 6.13
C LYS A 272 -16.19 -8.00 6.80
N SER A 273 -16.31 -9.09 6.04
CA SER A 273 -16.22 -10.46 6.56
C SER A 273 -14.84 -10.78 7.13
N ALA A 274 -13.79 -10.18 6.57
CA ALA A 274 -12.41 -10.28 7.07
C ALA A 274 -12.10 -9.29 8.22
N ASN A 275 -13.09 -8.53 8.70
CA ASN A 275 -12.88 -7.44 9.67
C ASN A 275 -11.75 -6.48 9.25
N TYR A 276 -11.59 -6.22 7.96
CA TYR A 276 -10.52 -5.35 7.47
C TYR A 276 -10.61 -3.97 8.11
N GLN A 277 -9.47 -3.48 8.60
CA GLN A 277 -9.34 -2.15 9.22
C GLN A 277 -8.22 -1.41 8.51
N GLY A 278 -8.55 -0.39 7.73
CA GLY A 278 -7.56 0.34 6.97
C GLY A 278 -8.14 1.20 5.84
N PHE A 279 -7.27 1.59 4.96
CA PHE A 279 -7.65 2.38 3.80
C PHE A 279 -8.16 1.48 2.67
N VAL A 280 -9.19 1.98 1.98
CA VAL A 280 -9.77 1.41 0.76
C VAL A 280 -9.59 2.46 -0.31
N ILE A 281 -8.56 2.28 -1.13
CA ILE A 281 -8.08 3.28 -2.07
C ILE A 281 -8.67 3.02 -3.44
N LEU A 282 -9.49 3.94 -3.94
CA LEU A 282 -9.96 3.87 -5.32
C LEU A 282 -8.78 4.09 -6.27
N GLU A 283 -8.54 3.13 -7.17
CA GLU A 283 -7.61 3.27 -8.28
C GLU A 283 -8.38 3.15 -9.60
N HIS A 284 -8.75 4.30 -10.15
CA HIS A 284 -9.50 4.36 -11.41
C HIS A 284 -8.54 4.23 -12.59
N GLU A 285 -8.71 3.22 -13.43
CA GLU A 285 -7.85 2.98 -14.59
C GLU A 285 -8.58 3.07 -15.94
N ASP A 286 -9.88 3.28 -15.92
CA ASP A 286 -10.70 3.41 -17.13
C ASP A 286 -10.69 4.86 -17.65
N ASP A 287 -11.35 5.11 -18.78
CA ASP A 287 -11.38 6.41 -19.44
C ASP A 287 -12.11 7.49 -18.62
N GLU A 288 -11.91 8.74 -18.99
CA GLU A 288 -12.60 9.93 -18.43
C GLU A 288 -12.55 10.03 -16.88
N PRO A 289 -11.36 9.98 -16.24
CA PRO A 289 -11.27 9.88 -14.80
C PRO A 289 -11.96 11.01 -14.05
N TYR A 290 -11.88 12.25 -14.51
CA TYR A 290 -12.57 13.39 -13.86
C TYR A 290 -14.10 13.26 -13.84
N ALA A 291 -14.68 12.64 -14.86
CA ALA A 291 -16.12 12.40 -14.95
C ALA A 291 -16.56 11.15 -14.19
N GLN A 292 -15.68 10.14 -14.09
CA GLN A 292 -16.02 8.83 -13.55
C GLN A 292 -15.62 8.64 -12.08
N ILE A 293 -14.52 9.23 -11.62
CA ILE A 293 -14.06 9.09 -10.21
C ILE A 293 -15.15 9.51 -9.21
N PRO A 294 -15.88 10.66 -9.37
CA PRO A 294 -16.95 11.02 -8.43
C PRO A 294 -18.06 9.96 -8.34
N LYS A 295 -18.44 9.36 -9.47
CA LYS A 295 -19.47 8.31 -9.53
C LYS A 295 -18.97 7.01 -8.86
N SER A 296 -17.72 6.63 -9.16
CA SER A 296 -17.08 5.44 -8.58
C SER A 296 -16.92 5.57 -7.07
N LEU A 297 -16.51 6.73 -6.57
CA LEU A 297 -16.42 7.02 -5.14
C LEU A 297 -17.77 6.94 -4.43
N LYS A 298 -18.84 7.42 -5.07
CA LYS A 298 -20.19 7.29 -4.54
C LYS A 298 -20.58 5.83 -4.37
N VAL A 299 -20.46 5.03 -5.44
CA VAL A 299 -20.79 3.59 -5.40
C VAL A 299 -19.91 2.83 -4.40
N LEU A 300 -18.62 3.17 -4.33
CA LEU A 300 -17.70 2.56 -3.37
C LEU A 300 -18.17 2.84 -1.93
N ARG A 301 -18.46 4.09 -1.57
CA ARG A 301 -18.98 4.45 -0.23
C ARG A 301 -20.24 3.70 0.12
N GLU A 302 -21.21 3.63 -0.81
CA GLU A 302 -22.45 2.87 -0.61
C GLU A 302 -22.20 1.38 -0.41
N SER A 303 -21.15 0.84 -1.02
CA SER A 303 -20.76 -0.57 -0.89
C SER A 303 -20.05 -0.88 0.44
N LEU A 304 -19.40 0.14 1.02
CA LEU A 304 -18.68 0.05 2.29
C LEU A 304 -19.54 0.44 3.50
N ALA A 305 -20.66 1.12 3.32
CA ALA A 305 -21.63 1.41 4.37
C ALA A 305 -22.40 0.14 4.78
#